data_c65b8f3ed6d65aa448ac9e75f364a82f
#
_entry.id   c65b8f3ed6d65aa448ac9e75f364a82f
#
_cell.length_a   1.000
_cell.length_b   1.000
_cell.length_c   1.000
_cell.angle_alpha   90.00
_cell.angle_beta   90.00
_cell.angle_gamma   90.00
#
_symmetry.space_group_name_H-M   'P 1'
#
loop_
_entity.id
_entity.type
_entity.pdbx_description
1 polymer ?
#
loop_
_entity_poly.entity_id
_entity_poly.type
_entity_poly.pdbx_seq_one_letter_code
_entity_poly.pdbx_strand_id
1 'polypeptide(L)' 'MKVGDIVRIKGNFQVQNAPEVIWDYNGEIGVIVALAKRLYIPAAKVMVLGEVAEFDIDELEKVNAKA' A
#
# COMPACT_ATOMS: atom_id res chain seq x y z
N MET A 1 8.54 -8.37 3.19
CA MET A 1 7.49 -8.31 2.16
C MET A 1 8.11 -8.48 0.80
N LYS A 2 7.35 -9.07 -0.09
CA LYS A 2 7.84 -9.35 -1.42
C LYS A 2 6.70 -9.27 -2.41
N VAL A 3 7.04 -9.20 -3.68
CA VAL A 3 6.06 -9.20 -4.76
C VAL A 3 5.22 -10.46 -4.66
N GLY A 4 3.92 -10.28 -4.78
CA GLY A 4 2.95 -11.36 -4.65
C GLY A 4 2.32 -11.48 -3.28
N ASP A 5 2.88 -10.81 -2.29
CA ASP A 5 2.29 -10.85 -0.96
C ASP A 5 0.96 -10.11 -0.93
N ILE A 6 0.03 -10.65 -0.17
CA ILE A 6 -1.26 -10.01 0.06
C ILE A 6 -1.13 -9.17 1.33
N VAL A 7 -1.53 -7.92 1.23
CA VAL A 7 -1.36 -6.98 2.35
C VAL A 7 -2.65 -6.24 2.61
N ARG A 8 -2.80 -5.79 3.85
CA ARG A 8 -3.86 -4.87 4.24
C ARG A 8 -3.24 -3.51 4.47
N ILE A 9 -3.91 -2.48 3.98
CA ILE A 9 -3.42 -1.13 4.12
C ILE A 9 -3.93 -0.55 5.43
N LYS A 10 -3.03 0.04 6.22
CA LYS A 10 -3.35 0.47 7.58
C LYS A 10 -3.39 1.98 7.72
N GLY A 11 -3.42 2.71 6.64
CA GLY A 11 -3.37 4.15 6.77
C GLY A 11 -4.18 4.86 5.73
N ASN A 12 -4.35 6.14 5.92
CA ASN A 12 -4.99 7.01 4.95
C ASN A 12 -3.92 7.60 4.07
N PHE A 13 -4.22 7.66 2.80
CA PHE A 13 -3.33 8.30 1.85
C PHE A 13 -3.96 9.61 1.42
N GLN A 14 -3.24 10.71 1.63
CA GLN A 14 -3.73 12.02 1.30
C GLN A 14 -2.87 12.62 0.22
N VAL A 15 -3.50 13.12 -0.84
CA VAL A 15 -2.78 13.79 -1.91
C VAL A 15 -2.54 15.23 -1.48
N GLN A 16 -1.28 15.61 -1.33
CA GLN A 16 -0.93 16.89 -0.73
C GLN A 16 -1.34 18.08 -1.58
N ASN A 17 -1.27 17.94 -2.89
CA ASN A 17 -1.60 19.04 -3.78
C ASN A 17 -3.07 19.14 -4.10
N ALA A 18 -3.88 18.29 -3.50
CA ALA A 18 -5.32 18.29 -3.68
C ALA A 18 -5.95 17.86 -2.37
N PRO A 19 -5.89 18.73 -1.36
CA PRO A 19 -6.28 18.32 -0.02
C PRO A 19 -7.74 17.91 0.12
N GLU A 20 -8.57 18.34 -0.81
CA GLU A 20 -9.95 17.90 -0.81
C GLU A 20 -10.12 16.47 -1.29
N VAL A 21 -9.08 15.88 -1.86
CA VAL A 21 -9.14 14.50 -2.34
C VAL A 21 -8.39 13.63 -1.36
N ILE A 22 -9.13 12.88 -0.60
CA ILE A 22 -8.55 11.97 0.38
C ILE A 22 -8.79 10.55 -0.10
N TRP A 23 -7.70 9.83 -0.25
CA TRP A 23 -7.77 8.43 -0.67
C TRP A 23 -7.69 7.58 0.59
N ASP A 24 -8.81 7.02 0.98
CA ASP A 24 -8.86 6.21 2.18
C ASP A 24 -8.78 4.74 1.80
N TYR A 25 -7.59 4.20 1.88
CA TYR A 25 -7.38 2.78 1.61
C TYR A 25 -7.35 1.97 2.89
N ASN A 26 -7.61 2.60 4.01
CA ASN A 26 -7.50 1.94 5.30
C ASN A 26 -8.38 0.69 5.36
N GLY A 27 -7.76 -0.45 5.63
CA GLY A 27 -8.47 -1.71 5.71
C GLY A 27 -8.63 -2.44 4.38
N GLU A 28 -8.25 -1.81 3.28
CA GLU A 28 -8.37 -2.47 1.98
C GLU A 28 -7.27 -3.51 1.80
N ILE A 29 -7.59 -4.52 1.03
CA ILE A 29 -6.67 -5.61 0.74
C ILE A 29 -6.10 -5.42 -0.66
N GLY A 30 -4.80 -5.58 -0.80
CA GLY A 30 -4.16 -5.48 -2.09
C GLY A 30 -3.04 -6.48 -2.23
N VAL A 31 -2.39 -6.45 -3.38
CA VAL A 31 -1.30 -7.36 -3.70
C VAL A 31 -0.08 -6.53 -4.09
N ILE A 32 1.06 -6.85 -3.51
CA ILE A 32 2.30 -6.17 -3.87
C ILE A 32 2.70 -6.58 -5.27
N VAL A 33 2.85 -5.59 -6.15
CA VAL A 33 3.24 -5.82 -7.54
C VAL A 33 4.67 -5.41 -7.82
N ALA A 34 5.26 -4.58 -6.94
CA ALA A 34 6.65 -4.17 -7.10
C ALA A 34 7.13 -3.64 -5.75
N LEU A 35 8.43 -3.73 -5.55
CA LEU A 35 9.07 -3.13 -4.38
C LEU A 35 9.80 -1.88 -4.83
N ALA A 36 9.85 -0.89 -3.93
CA ALA A 36 10.44 0.39 -4.23
C ALA A 36 11.15 0.91 -3.00
N LYS A 37 11.84 2.03 -3.17
CA LYS A 37 12.52 2.68 -2.07
C LYS A 37 12.45 4.17 -2.33
N ARG A 38 11.99 4.91 -1.35
CA ARG A 38 11.90 6.35 -1.46
C ARG A 38 12.86 6.96 -0.47
N LEU A 39 13.97 7.55 -0.95
CA LEU A 39 14.95 8.19 -0.08
C LEU A 39 15.34 7.30 1.08
N TYR A 40 15.70 6.06 0.80
CA TYR A 40 16.12 5.09 1.80
C TYR A 40 14.97 4.49 2.62
N ILE A 41 13.74 4.88 2.35
CA ILE A 41 12.58 4.33 3.05
C ILE A 41 12.00 3.21 2.20
N PRO A 42 11.92 2.00 2.74
CA PRO A 42 11.34 0.90 1.94
C PRO A 42 9.87 1.14 1.68
N ALA A 43 9.47 0.84 0.47
CA ALA A 43 8.10 1.06 0.02
C ALA A 43 7.71 -0.07 -0.91
N ALA A 44 6.42 -0.16 -1.20
CA ALA A 44 5.91 -1.17 -2.12
C ALA A 44 4.79 -0.58 -2.95
N LYS A 45 4.72 -1.02 -4.19
CA LYS A 45 3.59 -0.69 -5.05
C LYS A 45 2.56 -1.80 -4.92
N VAL A 46 1.34 -1.41 -4.62
CA VAL A 46 0.27 -2.34 -4.29
C VAL A 46 -0.89 -2.13 -5.25
N MET A 47 -1.36 -3.22 -5.83
CA MET A 47 -2.58 -3.19 -6.62
C MET A 47 -3.76 -3.29 -5.67
N VAL A 48 -4.53 -2.23 -5.57
CA VAL A 48 -5.67 -2.15 -4.67
C VAL A 48 -6.77 -1.35 -5.33
N LEU A 49 -7.99 -1.83 -5.22
CA LEU A 49 -9.15 -1.16 -5.79
C LEU A 49 -8.99 -0.86 -7.28
N GLY A 50 -8.35 -1.77 -7.99
CA GLY A 50 -8.20 -1.64 -9.44
C GLY A 50 -7.10 -0.70 -9.90
N GLU A 51 -6.27 -0.20 -9.00
CA GLU A 51 -5.19 0.68 -9.39
C GLU A 51 -3.96 0.39 -8.55
N VAL A 52 -2.82 0.86 -9.03
CA VAL A 52 -1.55 0.66 -8.34
C VAL A 52 -1.21 1.93 -7.57
N ALA A 53 -0.96 1.79 -6.29
CA ALA A 53 -0.55 2.88 -5.44
C ALA A 53 0.68 2.48 -4.65
N GLU A 54 1.48 3.46 -4.28
CA GLU A 54 2.72 3.22 -3.55
C GLU A 54 2.53 3.56 -2.08
N PHE A 55 2.97 2.67 -1.22
CA PHE A 55 2.84 2.83 0.23
C PHE A 55 4.17 2.53 0.88
N ASP A 56 4.44 3.19 2.00
CA ASP A 56 5.56 2.78 2.84
C ASP A 56 5.27 1.42 3.43
N ILE A 57 6.31 0.63 3.63
CA ILE A 57 6.13 -0.72 4.19
C ILE A 57 5.42 -0.65 5.55
N ASP A 58 5.69 0.42 6.32
CA ASP A 58 5.06 0.57 7.62
C ASP A 58 3.55 0.75 7.55
N GLU A 59 3.04 1.12 6.39
CA GLU A 59 1.61 1.30 6.19
C GLU A 59 0.92 0.02 5.74
N LEU A 60 1.68 -1.06 5.62
CA LEU A 60 1.16 -2.31 5.11
C LEU A 60 1.28 -3.39 6.16
N GLU A 61 0.26 -4.22 6.22
CA GLU A 61 0.26 -5.37 7.10
C GLU A 61 0.09 -6.61 6.25
N LYS A 62 1.05 -7.53 6.35
CA LYS A 62 0.96 -8.74 5.56
C LYS A 62 -0.21 -9.58 6.06
N VAL A 63 -1.07 -9.96 5.14
CA VAL A 63 -2.18 -10.83 5.46
C VAL A 63 -1.71 -12.27 5.34
N ASN A 64 -1.78 -12.98 6.45
CA ASN A 64 -1.40 -14.38 6.44
C ASN A 64 -2.57 -15.16 5.87
N ALA A 65 -2.44 -15.57 4.62
CA ALA A 65 -3.50 -16.29 3.95
C ALA A 65 -3.53 -17.76 4.30
N LYS A 66 -2.62 -18.18 5.12
CA LYS A 66 -2.58 -19.58 5.49
C LYS A 66 -3.79 -19.93 6.34
N ALA A 67 -4.48 -20.93 5.91
CA ALA A 67 -5.65 -21.39 6.64
C ALA A 67 -5.23 -22.29 7.78
#